data_91e7726af33da180fff69faffc577dc8
#
_entry.id   91e7726af33da180fff69faffc577dc8
#
_cell.length_a   1.000
_cell.length_b   1.000
_cell.length_c   1.000
_cell.angle_alpha   90.00
_cell.angle_beta   90.00
_cell.angle_gamma   90.00
#
_symmetry.space_group_name_H-M   'P 1'
#
loop_
_entity.id
_entity.type
_entity.pdbx_description
1 polymer ?
#
loop_
_entity_poly.entity_id
_entity_poly.type
_entity_poly.pdbx_seq_one_letter_code
_entity_poly.pdbx_strand_id
1 'polypeptide(L)'
;MNIKIVGKKIWKEINRSNNILLSIHAGPDADSVGSNLALFYALKKMGKNVCLIQGDSDLPPNLKTIPGSNKIVSKNIFQIDLNQFDLFLILDSSSPSQISRLGKITFPKKLKTIIIDHHQSSEKFAKINLVLPKHCSTCQVIYDLFQNQKIKIDKFMAACLFIGIYTDTGAFKYFNPTYKIFDITSKLAKIYPKFPELIFGIENNDQPDRIKLFSFLLSSVKNYYSDHIAIASISSEDIQKNHININTLNGYSDVTNMLKSVVGWDIAMTMIEFQPGSVRVNFRTRDSQKYDLSKIATATGSGGGHKAAAGATINKSIPEATEFLLGIIKKLYPKIDK
;
A
#
# COMPACT_ATOMS: atom_id res chain seq x y z
N MET A 1 -20.18 -1.46 8.86
CA MET A 1 -20.46 -2.92 8.75
C MET A 1 -20.20 -3.58 10.09
N ASN A 2 -20.96 -4.63 10.49
CA ASN A 2 -20.76 -5.30 11.78
C ASN A 2 -19.83 -6.51 11.63
N ILE A 3 -18.60 -6.40 12.14
CA ILE A 3 -17.58 -7.43 12.06
C ILE A 3 -18.00 -8.77 12.70
N LYS A 4 -18.80 -8.75 13.77
CA LYS A 4 -19.26 -9.97 14.44
C LYS A 4 -20.21 -10.78 13.54
N ILE A 5 -21.10 -10.10 12.81
CA ILE A 5 -22.08 -10.76 11.93
C ILE A 5 -21.39 -11.29 10.67
N VAL A 6 -20.63 -10.44 9.99
CA VAL A 6 -19.94 -10.82 8.73
C VAL A 6 -18.81 -11.79 9.03
N GLY A 7 -18.07 -11.61 10.13
CA GLY A 7 -17.03 -12.53 10.57
C GLY A 7 -17.55 -13.96 10.79
N LYS A 8 -18.73 -14.13 11.40
CA LYS A 8 -19.35 -15.47 11.52
C LYS A 8 -19.61 -16.10 10.16
N LYS A 9 -20.03 -15.33 9.14
CA LYS A 9 -20.22 -15.84 7.78
C LYS A 9 -18.90 -16.24 7.14
N ILE A 10 -17.86 -15.42 7.31
CA ILE A 10 -16.51 -15.70 6.80
C ILE A 10 -15.98 -17.03 7.38
N TRP A 11 -16.03 -17.16 8.71
CA TRP A 11 -15.55 -18.38 9.38
C TRP A 11 -16.36 -19.62 9.02
N LYS A 12 -17.67 -19.47 8.78
CA LYS A 12 -18.50 -20.58 8.27
C LYS A 12 -18.01 -21.07 6.90
N GLU A 13 -17.66 -20.15 5.99
CA GLU A 13 -17.13 -20.54 4.68
C GLU A 13 -15.71 -21.12 4.79
N ILE A 14 -14.84 -20.54 5.63
CA ILE A 14 -13.50 -21.09 5.92
C ILE A 14 -13.61 -22.52 6.44
N ASN A 15 -14.51 -22.78 7.41
CA ASN A 15 -14.67 -24.12 7.99
C ASN A 15 -15.13 -25.16 6.95
N ARG A 16 -15.96 -24.76 5.97
CA ARG A 16 -16.47 -25.63 4.90
C ARG A 16 -15.49 -25.87 3.76
N SER A 17 -14.45 -25.04 3.65
CA SER A 17 -13.47 -25.10 2.58
C SER A 17 -12.23 -25.87 3.02
N ASN A 18 -11.67 -26.67 2.14
CA ASN A 18 -10.42 -27.38 2.37
C ASN A 18 -9.24 -26.74 1.64
N ASN A 19 -9.44 -26.35 0.38
CA ASN A 19 -8.42 -25.73 -0.47
C ASN A 19 -8.66 -24.21 -0.56
N ILE A 20 -7.80 -23.43 0.09
CA ILE A 20 -7.97 -21.98 0.23
C ILE A 20 -6.83 -21.27 -0.49
N LEU A 21 -7.19 -20.30 -1.34
CA LEU A 21 -6.26 -19.39 -1.99
C LEU A 21 -6.17 -18.08 -1.20
N LEU A 22 -4.96 -17.58 -1.06
CA LEU A 22 -4.61 -16.22 -0.63
C LEU A 22 -3.72 -15.58 -1.71
N SER A 23 -3.82 -14.28 -1.91
CA SER A 23 -2.98 -13.54 -2.85
C SER A 23 -2.50 -12.24 -2.24
N ILE A 24 -1.21 -11.97 -2.35
CA ILE A 24 -0.65 -10.64 -2.13
C ILE A 24 -1.10 -9.74 -3.27
N HIS A 25 -1.42 -8.48 -3.02
CA HIS A 25 -1.84 -7.55 -4.06
C HIS A 25 -0.69 -7.09 -4.97
N ALA A 26 -1.04 -6.58 -6.15
CA ALA A 26 -0.10 -6.05 -7.14
C ALA A 26 0.52 -4.72 -6.65
N GLY A 27 1.75 -4.71 -6.27
CA GLY A 27 2.44 -3.59 -5.63
C GLY A 27 2.46 -3.75 -4.11
N PRO A 28 3.04 -4.87 -3.63
CA PRO A 28 2.94 -5.33 -2.24
C PRO A 28 3.48 -4.31 -1.24
N ASP A 29 2.79 -4.24 -0.11
CA ASP A 29 3.23 -3.54 1.10
C ASP A 29 3.17 -4.48 2.31
N ALA A 30 3.55 -3.97 3.49
CA ALA A 30 3.62 -4.80 4.67
C ALA A 30 2.24 -5.14 5.26
N ASP A 31 1.18 -4.37 4.97
CA ASP A 31 -0.17 -4.71 5.42
C ASP A 31 -0.74 -5.86 4.60
N SER A 32 -0.57 -5.83 3.27
CA SER A 32 -0.97 -6.94 2.40
C SER A 32 -0.21 -8.23 2.75
N VAL A 33 1.12 -8.15 2.88
CA VAL A 33 1.94 -9.33 3.23
C VAL A 33 1.62 -9.82 4.64
N GLY A 34 1.54 -8.91 5.61
CA GLY A 34 1.28 -9.25 7.00
C GLY A 34 -0.11 -9.85 7.24
N SER A 35 -1.16 -9.25 6.67
CA SER A 35 -2.53 -9.77 6.82
C SER A 35 -2.68 -11.16 6.20
N ASN A 36 -2.14 -11.36 5.00
CA ASN A 36 -2.17 -12.65 4.31
C ASN A 36 -1.37 -13.73 5.07
N LEU A 37 -0.16 -13.43 5.54
CA LEU A 37 0.66 -14.37 6.30
C LEU A 37 0.04 -14.71 7.67
N ALA A 38 -0.52 -13.72 8.39
CA ALA A 38 -1.20 -13.98 9.65
C ALA A 38 -2.38 -14.94 9.45
N LEU A 39 -3.19 -14.72 8.41
CA LEU A 39 -4.31 -15.60 8.09
C LEU A 39 -3.84 -16.96 7.58
N PHE A 40 -2.78 -17.02 6.78
CA PHE A 40 -2.15 -18.27 6.33
C PHE A 40 -1.77 -19.15 7.52
N TYR A 41 -1.08 -18.61 8.53
CA TYR A 41 -0.71 -19.38 9.72
C TYR A 41 -1.91 -19.87 10.53
N ALA A 42 -2.96 -19.03 10.66
CA ALA A 42 -4.19 -19.44 11.33
C ALA A 42 -4.87 -20.59 10.61
N LEU A 43 -5.00 -20.50 9.28
CA LEU A 43 -5.63 -21.53 8.45
C LEU A 43 -4.83 -22.84 8.44
N LYS A 44 -3.50 -22.78 8.38
CA LYS A 44 -2.64 -23.96 8.47
C LYS A 44 -2.79 -24.69 9.81
N LYS A 45 -2.92 -23.94 10.93
CA LYS A 45 -3.22 -24.54 12.24
C LYS A 45 -4.60 -25.20 12.31
N MET A 46 -5.55 -24.73 11.52
CA MET A 46 -6.87 -25.34 11.37
C MET A 46 -6.86 -26.57 10.42
N GLY A 47 -5.69 -26.99 9.94
CA GLY A 47 -5.54 -28.15 9.03
C GLY A 47 -5.96 -27.84 7.58
N LYS A 48 -6.10 -26.58 7.19
CA LYS A 48 -6.49 -26.22 5.82
C LYS A 48 -5.31 -26.36 4.84
N ASN A 49 -5.62 -26.76 3.61
CA ASN A 49 -4.68 -26.66 2.50
C ASN A 49 -4.71 -25.24 1.95
N VAL A 50 -3.63 -24.49 2.18
CA VAL A 50 -3.57 -23.05 1.84
C VAL A 50 -2.44 -22.83 0.85
N CYS A 51 -2.77 -22.21 -0.27
CA CYS A 51 -1.83 -21.64 -1.22
C CYS A 51 -1.83 -20.12 -1.07
N LEU A 52 -0.68 -19.55 -0.78
CA LEU A 52 -0.47 -18.10 -0.74
C LEU A 52 0.45 -17.72 -1.90
N ILE A 53 -0.07 -16.98 -2.86
CA ILE A 53 0.65 -16.52 -4.05
C ILE A 53 1.08 -15.07 -3.89
N GLN A 54 2.15 -14.70 -4.59
CA GLN A 54 2.54 -13.30 -4.71
C GLN A 54 1.62 -12.58 -5.72
N GLY A 55 1.72 -11.24 -5.77
CA GLY A 55 1.08 -10.42 -6.79
C GLY A 55 1.81 -10.49 -8.14
N ASP A 56 1.78 -9.40 -8.88
CA ASP A 56 2.36 -9.33 -10.22
C ASP A 56 3.89 -9.24 -10.26
N SER A 57 4.52 -8.92 -9.13
CA SER A 57 5.96 -8.73 -9.01
C SER A 57 6.54 -9.48 -7.82
N ASP A 58 7.85 -9.67 -7.83
CA ASP A 58 8.56 -10.20 -6.67
C ASP A 58 8.42 -9.28 -5.46
N LEU A 59 8.46 -9.88 -4.27
CA LEU A 59 8.47 -9.12 -3.04
C LEU A 59 9.73 -8.27 -2.95
N PRO A 60 9.60 -6.98 -2.60
CA PRO A 60 10.73 -6.13 -2.26
C PRO A 60 11.60 -6.74 -1.14
N PRO A 61 12.91 -6.46 -1.11
CA PRO A 61 13.83 -7.02 -0.12
C PRO A 61 13.39 -6.80 1.34
N ASN A 62 12.87 -5.63 1.66
CA ASN A 62 12.36 -5.30 2.99
C ASN A 62 11.15 -6.18 3.38
N LEU A 63 10.23 -6.47 2.48
CA LEU A 63 9.08 -7.33 2.76
C LEU A 63 9.47 -8.81 2.92
N LYS A 64 10.62 -9.22 2.34
CA LYS A 64 11.18 -10.57 2.55
C LYS A 64 11.67 -10.79 3.99
N THR A 65 11.84 -9.74 4.78
CA THR A 65 12.21 -9.85 6.20
C THR A 65 11.04 -10.25 7.10
N ILE A 66 9.80 -10.13 6.61
CA ILE A 66 8.60 -10.53 7.37
C ILE A 66 8.60 -12.05 7.58
N PRO A 67 8.44 -12.52 8.84
CA PRO A 67 8.45 -13.95 9.14
C PRO A 67 7.42 -14.73 8.34
N GLY A 68 7.90 -15.70 7.57
CA GLY A 68 7.06 -16.53 6.70
C GLY A 68 6.93 -16.06 5.26
N SER A 69 7.58 -14.99 4.86
CA SER A 69 7.63 -14.52 3.46
C SER A 69 8.06 -15.62 2.49
N ASN A 70 8.91 -16.55 2.92
CA ASN A 70 9.32 -17.74 2.17
C ASN A 70 8.21 -18.78 1.93
N LYS A 71 7.03 -18.59 2.49
CA LYS A 71 5.82 -19.41 2.23
C LYS A 71 5.00 -18.90 1.05
N ILE A 72 5.29 -17.70 0.60
CA ILE A 72 4.64 -17.08 -0.55
C ILE A 72 5.19 -17.73 -1.82
N VAL A 73 4.29 -18.32 -2.61
CA VAL A 73 4.65 -18.97 -3.87
C VAL A 73 4.87 -17.91 -4.94
N SER A 74 5.99 -17.98 -5.65
CA SER A 74 6.35 -17.04 -6.72
C SER A 74 5.52 -17.31 -7.99
N LYS A 75 4.20 -17.10 -7.89
CA LYS A 75 3.21 -17.18 -8.96
C LYS A 75 2.18 -16.10 -8.78
N ASN A 76 1.73 -15.51 -9.88
CA ASN A 76 0.55 -14.64 -9.89
C ASN A 76 -0.73 -15.42 -10.17
N ILE A 77 -1.88 -14.74 -10.12
CA ILE A 77 -3.19 -15.37 -10.24
C ILE A 77 -3.44 -16.04 -11.60
N PHE A 78 -2.78 -15.60 -12.68
CA PHE A 78 -2.91 -16.17 -14.02
C PHE A 78 -2.05 -17.41 -14.23
N GLN A 79 -1.15 -17.73 -13.29
CA GLN A 79 -0.25 -18.88 -13.34
C GLN A 79 -0.74 -20.06 -12.51
N ILE A 80 -1.99 -20.00 -11.99
CA ILE A 80 -2.61 -21.04 -11.20
C ILE A 80 -3.98 -21.40 -11.75
N ASP A 81 -4.38 -22.66 -11.54
CA ASP A 81 -5.73 -23.11 -11.86
C ASP A 81 -6.67 -22.83 -10.69
N LEU A 82 -7.52 -21.79 -10.83
CA LEU A 82 -8.50 -21.40 -9.82
C LEU A 82 -9.56 -22.48 -9.52
N ASN A 83 -9.73 -23.49 -10.40
CA ASN A 83 -10.67 -24.58 -10.19
C ASN A 83 -10.25 -25.55 -9.09
N GLN A 84 -9.01 -25.50 -8.65
CA GLN A 84 -8.47 -26.33 -7.57
C GLN A 84 -8.85 -25.82 -6.18
N PHE A 85 -9.46 -24.62 -6.08
CA PHE A 85 -9.76 -23.97 -4.81
C PHE A 85 -11.27 -23.90 -4.54
N ASP A 86 -11.63 -24.04 -3.27
CA ASP A 86 -13.00 -23.91 -2.78
C ASP A 86 -13.31 -22.44 -2.41
N LEU A 87 -12.27 -21.74 -1.92
CA LEU A 87 -12.38 -20.40 -1.37
C LEU A 87 -11.16 -19.55 -1.76
N PHE A 88 -11.41 -18.33 -2.19
CA PHE A 88 -10.39 -17.29 -2.35
C PHE A 88 -10.65 -16.17 -1.36
N LEU A 89 -9.73 -15.99 -0.41
CA LEU A 89 -9.71 -14.88 0.54
C LEU A 89 -8.84 -13.78 -0.04
N ILE A 90 -9.45 -12.66 -0.34
CA ILE A 90 -8.84 -11.48 -0.96
C ILE A 90 -8.67 -10.45 0.16
N LEU A 91 -7.41 -10.20 0.53
CA LEU A 91 -7.08 -9.29 1.62
C LEU A 91 -6.45 -8.02 1.06
N ASP A 92 -6.80 -6.91 1.68
CA ASP A 92 -6.16 -5.61 1.41
C ASP A 92 -6.20 -5.21 -0.06
N SER A 93 -7.33 -5.46 -0.71
CA SER A 93 -7.52 -5.23 -2.15
C SER A 93 -8.88 -4.61 -2.40
N SER A 94 -8.90 -3.33 -2.76
CA SER A 94 -10.13 -2.57 -2.97
C SER A 94 -10.78 -2.80 -4.34
N SER A 95 -10.03 -3.35 -5.32
CA SER A 95 -10.50 -3.63 -6.68
C SER A 95 -9.84 -4.87 -7.29
N PRO A 96 -10.40 -5.48 -8.34
CA PRO A 96 -9.76 -6.59 -9.05
C PRO A 96 -8.37 -6.24 -9.61
N SER A 97 -8.15 -5.00 -10.01
CA SER A 97 -6.85 -4.53 -10.52
C SER A 97 -5.76 -4.45 -9.45
N GLN A 98 -6.12 -4.47 -8.17
CA GLN A 98 -5.15 -4.63 -7.08
C GLN A 98 -4.71 -6.08 -6.88
N ILE A 99 -5.53 -7.06 -7.25
CA ILE A 99 -5.09 -8.47 -7.25
C ILE A 99 -4.06 -8.66 -8.37
N SER A 100 -4.36 -8.14 -9.58
CA SER A 100 -3.42 -8.16 -10.70
C SER A 100 -3.76 -7.07 -11.72
N ARG A 101 -2.73 -6.44 -12.27
CA ARG A 101 -2.79 -5.46 -13.37
C ARG A 101 -2.51 -6.10 -14.73
N LEU A 102 -2.20 -7.38 -14.79
CA LEU A 102 -1.81 -8.11 -16.02
C LEU A 102 -3.00 -8.45 -16.91
N GLY A 103 -4.23 -8.38 -16.39
CA GLY A 103 -5.42 -8.66 -17.16
C GLY A 103 -6.71 -8.74 -16.32
N LYS A 104 -7.82 -8.99 -16.99
CA LYS A 104 -9.12 -9.17 -16.34
C LYS A 104 -9.22 -10.55 -15.69
N ILE A 105 -9.44 -10.58 -14.38
CA ILE A 105 -9.60 -11.83 -13.63
C ILE A 105 -11.05 -12.33 -13.77
N THR A 106 -11.21 -13.60 -14.12
CA THR A 106 -12.51 -14.28 -14.15
C THR A 106 -12.51 -15.38 -13.10
N PHE A 107 -13.40 -15.28 -12.14
CA PHE A 107 -13.53 -16.28 -11.09
C PHE A 107 -14.45 -17.42 -11.53
N PRO A 108 -14.06 -18.72 -11.36
CA PRO A 108 -14.95 -19.86 -11.59
C PRO A 108 -16.25 -19.73 -10.77
N LYS A 109 -17.39 -20.12 -11.35
CA LYS A 109 -18.71 -20.01 -10.67
C LYS A 109 -18.75 -20.72 -9.32
N LYS A 110 -18.05 -21.85 -9.17
CA LYS A 110 -17.98 -22.64 -7.92
C LYS A 110 -17.05 -22.02 -6.88
N LEU A 111 -16.06 -21.21 -7.29
CA LEU A 111 -15.12 -20.59 -6.37
C LEU A 111 -15.84 -19.53 -5.53
N LYS A 112 -15.79 -19.69 -4.22
CA LYS A 112 -16.25 -18.64 -3.30
C LYS A 112 -15.19 -17.58 -3.14
N THR A 113 -15.62 -16.33 -3.10
CA THR A 113 -14.71 -15.18 -2.93
C THR A 113 -15.13 -14.36 -1.72
N ILE A 114 -14.16 -13.95 -0.92
CA ILE A 114 -14.36 -13.12 0.27
C ILE A 114 -13.33 -12.00 0.26
N ILE A 115 -13.79 -10.75 0.39
CA ILE A 115 -12.91 -9.60 0.63
C ILE A 115 -12.85 -9.31 2.13
N ILE A 116 -11.64 -9.05 2.63
CA ILE A 116 -11.36 -8.49 3.94
C ILE A 116 -10.45 -7.29 3.73
N ASP A 117 -10.95 -6.07 4.00
CA ASP A 117 -10.31 -4.85 3.57
C ASP A 117 -10.64 -3.67 4.52
N HIS A 118 -9.79 -2.64 4.51
CA HIS A 118 -10.04 -1.41 5.25
C HIS A 118 -10.18 -0.17 4.34
N HIS A 119 -9.98 -0.29 3.05
CA HIS A 119 -10.04 0.83 2.11
C HIS A 119 -11.48 1.33 1.90
N GLN A 120 -11.69 2.66 2.03
CA GLN A 120 -12.99 3.27 1.76
C GLN A 120 -13.43 3.13 0.30
N SER A 121 -12.48 3.08 -0.62
CA SER A 121 -12.68 2.94 -2.07
C SER A 121 -13.02 1.52 -2.53
N SER A 122 -13.16 0.56 -1.62
CA SER A 122 -13.39 -0.85 -1.96
C SER A 122 -14.65 -1.06 -2.79
N GLU A 123 -14.49 -1.67 -3.98
CA GLU A 123 -15.57 -1.98 -4.93
C GLU A 123 -16.48 -3.12 -4.48
N LYS A 124 -16.09 -3.86 -3.44
CA LYS A 124 -16.87 -4.98 -2.86
C LYS A 124 -17.30 -6.03 -3.88
N PHE A 125 -16.38 -6.42 -4.75
CA PHE A 125 -16.62 -7.30 -5.90
C PHE A 125 -16.69 -8.81 -5.56
N ALA A 126 -16.50 -9.21 -4.31
CA ALA A 126 -16.59 -10.60 -3.87
C ALA A 126 -18.00 -10.99 -3.42
N LYS A 127 -18.25 -12.30 -3.26
CA LYS A 127 -19.54 -12.82 -2.75
C LYS A 127 -19.81 -12.43 -1.29
N ILE A 128 -18.75 -12.31 -0.46
CA ILE A 128 -18.83 -11.78 0.89
C ILE A 128 -17.79 -10.66 1.02
N ASN A 129 -18.18 -9.53 1.58
CA ASN A 129 -17.28 -8.39 1.71
C ASN A 129 -17.30 -7.90 3.15
N LEU A 130 -16.14 -7.87 3.80
CA LEU A 130 -15.90 -7.24 5.10
C LEU A 130 -14.96 -6.06 4.87
N VAL A 131 -15.54 -4.88 4.72
CA VAL A 131 -14.80 -3.63 4.50
C VAL A 131 -15.03 -2.72 5.69
N LEU A 132 -13.94 -2.35 6.40
CA LEU A 132 -13.97 -1.59 7.64
C LEU A 132 -13.09 -0.32 7.56
N PRO A 133 -13.55 0.77 6.91
CA PRO A 133 -12.74 1.97 6.66
C PRO A 133 -12.31 2.75 7.91
N LYS A 134 -12.82 2.41 9.09
CA LYS A 134 -12.39 2.99 10.37
C LYS A 134 -11.21 2.24 11.00
N HIS A 135 -10.80 1.11 10.43
CA HIS A 135 -9.60 0.40 10.84
C HIS A 135 -8.40 1.01 10.13
N CYS A 136 -7.27 1.05 10.81
CA CYS A 136 -6.06 1.67 10.26
C CYS A 136 -5.34 0.77 9.25
N SER A 137 -5.65 -0.53 9.22
CA SER A 137 -5.03 -1.53 8.35
C SER A 137 -5.89 -2.78 8.23
N THR A 138 -5.68 -3.58 7.20
CA THR A 138 -6.27 -4.92 7.07
C THR A 138 -5.74 -5.87 8.15
N CYS A 139 -4.49 -5.71 8.60
CA CYS A 139 -3.95 -6.43 9.76
C CYS A 139 -4.77 -6.18 11.03
N GLN A 140 -5.25 -4.96 11.26
CA GLN A 140 -6.17 -4.70 12.37
C GLN A 140 -7.51 -5.45 12.20
N VAL A 141 -8.05 -5.48 10.97
CA VAL A 141 -9.28 -6.24 10.70
C VAL A 141 -9.10 -7.73 10.99
N ILE A 142 -7.98 -8.31 10.57
CA ILE A 142 -7.63 -9.72 10.85
C ILE A 142 -7.46 -9.96 12.36
N TYR A 143 -6.77 -9.04 13.07
CA TYR A 143 -6.66 -9.14 14.52
C TYR A 143 -8.03 -9.22 15.20
N ASP A 144 -8.96 -8.31 14.85
CA ASP A 144 -10.31 -8.29 15.41
C ASP A 144 -11.12 -9.54 15.03
N LEU A 145 -10.94 -10.07 13.81
CA LEU A 145 -11.53 -11.36 13.39
C LEU A 145 -11.02 -12.52 14.25
N PHE A 146 -9.71 -12.55 14.55
CA PHE A 146 -9.13 -13.58 15.43
C PHE A 146 -9.67 -13.47 16.85
N GLN A 147 -9.75 -12.25 17.40
CA GLN A 147 -10.32 -12.05 18.75
C GLN A 147 -11.79 -12.51 18.82
N ASN A 148 -12.61 -12.16 17.82
CA ASN A 148 -14.02 -12.55 17.78
C ASN A 148 -14.23 -14.08 17.71
N GLN A 149 -13.27 -14.83 17.20
CA GLN A 149 -13.28 -16.29 17.10
C GLN A 149 -12.41 -16.97 18.17
N LYS A 150 -11.84 -16.22 19.10
CA LYS A 150 -10.93 -16.71 20.14
C LYS A 150 -9.74 -17.51 19.57
N ILE A 151 -9.26 -17.13 18.38
CA ILE A 151 -8.07 -17.72 17.78
C ILE A 151 -6.85 -17.26 18.57
N LYS A 152 -6.08 -18.21 19.08
CA LYS A 152 -4.84 -17.92 19.81
C LYS A 152 -3.77 -17.45 18.82
N ILE A 153 -3.39 -16.17 18.92
CA ILE A 153 -2.33 -15.58 18.11
C ILE A 153 -0.97 -16.10 18.63
N ASP A 154 -0.19 -16.69 17.71
CA ASP A 154 1.19 -17.09 18.02
C ASP A 154 2.21 -16.02 17.61
N LYS A 155 3.50 -16.32 17.79
CA LYS A 155 4.60 -15.37 17.50
C LYS A 155 4.67 -14.96 16.02
N PHE A 156 4.37 -15.88 15.06
CA PHE A 156 4.42 -15.56 13.64
C PHE A 156 3.24 -14.68 13.22
N MET A 157 2.04 -15.03 13.68
CA MET A 157 0.86 -14.20 13.46
C MET A 157 1.04 -12.81 14.09
N ALA A 158 1.62 -12.74 15.32
CA ALA A 158 1.84 -11.48 16.02
C ALA A 158 2.82 -10.58 15.26
N ALA A 159 3.93 -11.13 14.78
CA ALA A 159 4.90 -10.38 13.95
C ALA A 159 4.26 -9.82 12.68
N CYS A 160 3.50 -10.65 11.96
CA CYS A 160 2.83 -10.26 10.72
C CYS A 160 1.78 -9.16 10.95
N LEU A 161 0.93 -9.31 11.98
CA LEU A 161 -0.08 -8.30 12.31
C LEU A 161 0.54 -7.00 12.81
N PHE A 162 1.60 -7.09 13.63
CA PHE A 162 2.30 -5.92 14.16
C PHE A 162 2.87 -5.07 13.03
N ILE A 163 3.59 -5.70 12.09
CA ILE A 163 4.30 -4.94 11.05
C ILE A 163 3.33 -4.27 10.07
N GLY A 164 2.22 -4.92 9.68
CA GLY A 164 1.21 -4.30 8.84
C GLY A 164 0.54 -3.11 9.52
N ILE A 165 0.17 -3.24 10.81
CA ILE A 165 -0.36 -2.10 11.59
C ILE A 165 0.67 -0.97 11.68
N TYR A 166 1.94 -1.30 11.96
CA TYR A 166 3.01 -0.33 12.09
C TYR A 166 3.21 0.50 10.81
N THR A 167 3.31 -0.18 9.67
CA THR A 167 3.60 0.50 8.39
C THR A 167 2.41 1.31 7.91
N ASP A 168 1.20 0.78 8.01
CA ASP A 168 -0.01 1.42 7.46
C ASP A 168 -0.49 2.61 8.32
N THR A 169 0.00 2.69 9.56
CA THR A 169 -0.14 3.88 10.41
C THR A 169 1.00 4.89 10.23
N GLY A 170 1.95 4.62 9.32
CA GLY A 170 3.15 5.44 9.16
C GLY A 170 3.97 5.52 10.44
N ALA A 171 4.22 4.38 11.10
CA ALA A 171 4.84 4.33 12.42
C ALA A 171 4.06 5.15 13.48
N PHE A 172 2.73 5.02 13.44
CA PHE A 172 1.77 5.72 14.32
C PHE A 172 1.73 7.25 14.15
N LYS A 173 2.28 7.79 13.06
CA LYS A 173 2.35 9.24 12.77
C LYS A 173 1.15 9.77 11.98
N TYR A 174 0.35 8.91 11.35
CA TYR A 174 -0.83 9.34 10.58
C TYR A 174 -2.01 9.66 11.50
N PHE A 175 -3.05 10.31 10.96
CA PHE A 175 -4.24 10.71 11.76
C PHE A 175 -5.22 9.58 12.06
N ASN A 176 -5.00 8.37 11.55
CA ASN A 176 -5.89 7.23 11.72
C ASN A 176 -5.65 6.37 12.99
N PRO A 177 -4.47 6.35 13.64
CA PRO A 177 -4.28 5.58 14.86
C PRO A 177 -5.15 6.11 16.02
N THR A 178 -5.75 5.18 16.76
CA THR A 178 -6.46 5.46 18.01
C THR A 178 -5.77 4.77 19.17
N TYR A 179 -6.15 5.10 20.43
CA TYR A 179 -5.61 4.41 21.62
C TYR A 179 -5.72 2.87 21.53
N LYS A 180 -6.75 2.36 20.82
CA LYS A 180 -6.93 0.92 20.61
C LYS A 180 -5.78 0.28 19.83
N ILE A 181 -5.17 1.02 18.91
CA ILE A 181 -4.03 0.52 18.14
C ILE A 181 -2.84 0.31 19.04
N PHE A 182 -2.57 1.21 19.99
CA PHE A 182 -1.50 1.04 20.96
C PHE A 182 -1.76 -0.15 21.89
N ASP A 183 -3.01 -0.40 22.29
CA ASP A 183 -3.38 -1.59 23.07
C ASP A 183 -3.16 -2.89 22.25
N ILE A 184 -3.57 -2.91 20.98
CA ILE A 184 -3.34 -4.05 20.08
C ILE A 184 -1.85 -4.28 19.88
N THR A 185 -1.09 -3.25 19.51
CA THR A 185 0.34 -3.38 19.23
C THR A 185 1.13 -3.75 20.47
N SER A 186 0.77 -3.25 21.66
CA SER A 186 1.33 -3.68 22.93
C SER A 186 1.16 -5.20 23.16
N LYS A 187 -0.05 -5.72 22.92
CA LYS A 187 -0.33 -7.16 23.04
C LYS A 187 0.47 -7.98 22.04
N LEU A 188 0.56 -7.52 20.77
CA LEU A 188 1.34 -8.18 19.74
C LEU A 188 2.83 -8.16 20.03
N ALA A 189 3.37 -7.03 20.50
CA ALA A 189 4.77 -6.88 20.91
C ALA A 189 5.13 -7.80 22.09
N LYS A 190 4.21 -7.99 23.03
CA LYS A 190 4.40 -8.94 24.13
C LYS A 190 4.51 -10.40 23.63
N ILE A 191 3.76 -10.76 22.57
CA ILE A 191 3.83 -12.10 21.97
C ILE A 191 5.08 -12.26 21.09
N TYR A 192 5.50 -11.18 20.41
CA TYR A 192 6.69 -11.14 19.56
C TYR A 192 7.66 -10.03 20.02
N PRO A 193 8.48 -10.27 21.06
CA PRO A 193 9.38 -9.26 21.62
C PRO A 193 10.48 -8.77 20.67
N LYS A 194 10.74 -9.51 19.57
CA LYS A 194 11.70 -9.13 18.51
C LYS A 194 11.13 -8.14 17.48
N PHE A 195 10.08 -7.41 17.83
CA PHE A 195 9.51 -6.39 16.93
C PHE A 195 10.49 -5.26 16.54
N PRO A 196 11.50 -4.85 17.37
CA PRO A 196 12.47 -3.86 16.93
C PRO A 196 13.32 -4.36 15.74
N GLU A 197 13.74 -5.64 15.75
CA GLU A 197 14.46 -6.26 14.64
C GLU A 197 13.60 -6.32 13.37
N LEU A 198 12.30 -6.56 13.53
CA LEU A 198 11.35 -6.58 12.43
C LEU A 198 11.15 -5.19 11.82
N ILE A 199 11.01 -4.15 12.65
CA ILE A 199 10.96 -2.75 12.21
C ILE A 199 12.26 -2.40 11.46
N PHE A 200 13.41 -2.73 12.06
CA PHE A 200 14.72 -2.49 11.44
C PHE A 200 14.79 -3.14 10.04
N GLY A 201 14.34 -4.39 9.91
CA GLY A 201 14.32 -5.11 8.63
C GLY A 201 13.44 -4.44 7.57
N ILE A 202 12.33 -3.82 7.97
CA ILE A 202 11.44 -3.10 7.04
C ILE A 202 12.00 -1.73 6.65
N GLU A 203 12.58 -0.99 7.62
CA GLU A 203 12.98 0.40 7.40
C GLU A 203 14.43 0.56 6.90
N ASN A 204 15.30 -0.44 7.12
CA ASN A 204 16.74 -0.34 6.86
C ASN A 204 17.20 -1.34 5.78
N ASN A 205 16.45 -1.46 4.71
CA ASN A 205 16.76 -2.31 3.53
C ASN A 205 16.94 -1.49 2.25
N ASP A 206 17.33 -0.23 2.39
CA ASP A 206 17.51 0.65 1.25
C ASP A 206 18.73 0.23 0.40
N GLN A 207 18.54 0.29 -0.91
CA GLN A 207 19.64 0.11 -1.85
C GLN A 207 20.45 1.40 -1.98
N PRO A 208 21.77 1.34 -2.24
CA PRO A 208 22.59 2.55 -2.43
C PRO A 208 22.02 3.54 -3.46
N ASP A 209 21.40 3.02 -4.51
CA ASP A 209 20.77 3.84 -5.55
C ASP A 209 19.63 4.72 -5.03
N ARG A 210 18.97 4.32 -3.94
CA ARG A 210 17.95 5.15 -3.29
C ARG A 210 18.55 6.43 -2.72
N ILE A 211 19.71 6.34 -2.10
CA ILE A 211 20.43 7.51 -1.56
C ILE A 211 20.86 8.44 -2.71
N LYS A 212 21.36 7.87 -3.83
CA LYS A 212 21.66 8.67 -5.01
C LYS A 212 20.44 9.40 -5.54
N LEU A 213 19.31 8.68 -5.72
CA LEU A 213 18.06 9.28 -6.18
C LEU A 213 17.57 10.39 -5.24
N PHE A 214 17.62 10.17 -3.92
CA PHE A 214 17.23 11.17 -2.93
C PHE A 214 18.12 12.41 -2.99
N SER A 215 19.44 12.22 -3.13
CA SER A 215 20.39 13.33 -3.31
C SER A 215 20.01 14.17 -4.53
N PHE A 216 19.75 13.55 -5.68
CA PHE A 216 19.33 14.27 -6.89
C PHE A 216 18.00 14.99 -6.71
N LEU A 217 17.00 14.32 -6.19
CA LEU A 217 15.69 14.94 -5.97
C LEU A 217 15.77 16.12 -5.00
N LEU A 218 16.48 15.96 -3.87
CA LEU A 218 16.60 17.03 -2.88
C LEU A 218 17.41 18.24 -3.41
N SER A 219 18.46 18.00 -4.20
CA SER A 219 19.23 19.10 -4.81
C SER A 219 18.49 19.79 -5.95
N SER A 220 17.50 19.15 -6.55
CA SER A 220 16.72 19.69 -7.66
C SER A 220 15.49 20.52 -7.22
N VAL A 221 15.25 20.68 -5.91
CA VAL A 221 14.05 21.34 -5.39
C VAL A 221 13.95 22.78 -5.91
N LYS A 222 12.79 23.07 -6.48
CA LYS A 222 12.40 24.43 -6.91
C LYS A 222 11.06 24.80 -6.29
N ASN A 223 10.93 26.03 -5.86
CA ASN A 223 9.73 26.57 -5.25
C ASN A 223 8.96 27.46 -6.23
N TYR A 224 7.65 27.44 -6.09
CA TYR A 224 6.72 28.21 -6.93
C TYR A 224 5.60 28.83 -6.06
N TYR A 225 4.97 29.87 -6.58
CA TYR A 225 3.84 30.55 -5.93
C TYR A 225 4.16 30.97 -4.49
N SER A 226 5.13 31.88 -4.35
CA SER A 226 5.59 32.40 -3.05
C SER A 226 5.96 31.29 -2.06
N ASP A 227 6.65 30.26 -2.56
CA ASP A 227 7.12 29.07 -1.84
C ASP A 227 6.02 28.09 -1.35
N HIS A 228 4.76 28.31 -1.73
CA HIS A 228 3.69 27.37 -1.36
C HIS A 228 3.79 26.01 -2.05
N ILE A 229 4.49 25.92 -3.19
CA ILE A 229 4.69 24.66 -3.93
C ILE A 229 6.17 24.33 -4.02
N ALA A 230 6.55 23.14 -3.57
CA ALA A 230 7.88 22.59 -3.73
C ALA A 230 7.88 21.41 -4.71
N ILE A 231 8.73 21.46 -5.73
CA ILE A 231 8.88 20.42 -6.76
C ILE A 231 10.32 19.94 -6.76
N ALA A 232 10.52 18.63 -6.57
CA ALA A 232 11.77 17.93 -6.82
C ALA A 232 11.63 17.07 -8.09
N SER A 233 12.63 17.08 -8.96
CA SER A 233 12.56 16.34 -10.23
C SER A 233 13.88 15.70 -10.62
N ILE A 234 13.80 14.61 -11.39
CA ILE A 234 14.96 13.98 -12.03
C ILE A 234 14.57 13.50 -13.42
N SER A 235 15.44 13.79 -14.39
CA SER A 235 15.25 13.37 -15.79
C SER A 235 15.68 11.93 -16.03
N SER A 236 15.19 11.33 -17.10
CA SER A 236 15.62 10.00 -17.56
C SER A 236 17.10 10.00 -17.97
N GLU A 237 17.60 11.12 -18.47
CA GLU A 237 19.01 11.31 -18.79
C GLU A 237 19.89 11.27 -17.53
N ASP A 238 19.49 12.01 -16.45
CA ASP A 238 20.22 12.01 -15.18
C ASP A 238 20.21 10.62 -14.51
N ILE A 239 19.09 9.90 -14.60
CA ILE A 239 18.96 8.53 -14.11
C ILE A 239 19.97 7.62 -14.82
N GLN A 240 20.05 7.70 -16.16
CA GLN A 240 20.97 6.89 -16.96
C GLN A 240 22.43 7.28 -16.72
N LYS A 241 22.74 8.56 -16.74
CA LYS A 241 24.10 9.11 -16.53
C LYS A 241 24.68 8.70 -15.18
N ASN A 242 23.86 8.60 -14.15
CA ASN A 242 24.29 8.24 -12.80
C ASN A 242 24.06 6.76 -12.47
N HIS A 243 23.73 5.94 -13.46
CA HIS A 243 23.51 4.50 -13.33
C HIS A 243 22.54 4.13 -12.19
N ILE A 244 21.46 4.93 -12.01
CA ILE A 244 20.45 4.68 -10.98
C ILE A 244 19.47 3.61 -11.48
N ASN A 245 19.43 2.47 -10.82
CA ASN A 245 18.45 1.44 -11.14
C ASN A 245 17.10 1.74 -10.48
N ILE A 246 16.32 2.58 -11.14
CA ILE A 246 15.05 3.07 -10.63
C ILE A 246 13.96 1.97 -10.48
N ASN A 247 14.08 0.87 -11.23
CA ASN A 247 13.12 -0.24 -11.18
C ASN A 247 13.20 -1.04 -9.88
N THR A 248 14.33 -0.95 -9.17
CA THR A 248 14.53 -1.62 -7.87
C THR A 248 14.15 -0.73 -6.68
N LEU A 249 13.82 0.55 -6.92
CA LEU A 249 13.58 1.53 -5.88
C LEU A 249 12.10 1.57 -5.49
N ASN A 250 11.83 1.23 -4.24
CA ASN A 250 10.55 1.49 -3.61
C ASN A 250 10.64 2.79 -2.80
N GLY A 251 9.53 3.54 -2.70
CA GLY A 251 9.42 4.61 -1.71
C GLY A 251 10.01 5.98 -2.10
N TYR A 252 10.16 6.33 -3.39
CA TYR A 252 10.50 7.72 -3.76
C TYR A 252 9.42 8.74 -3.37
N SER A 253 8.24 8.29 -2.95
CA SER A 253 7.26 9.13 -2.27
C SER A 253 7.75 9.66 -0.91
N ASP A 254 8.82 9.10 -0.34
CA ASP A 254 9.40 9.57 0.91
C ASP A 254 10.03 10.95 0.74
N VAL A 255 10.66 11.23 -0.41
CA VAL A 255 11.11 12.59 -0.72
C VAL A 255 9.94 13.56 -0.73
N THR A 256 8.80 13.19 -1.32
CA THR A 256 7.60 14.04 -1.30
C THR A 256 7.10 14.28 0.14
N ASN A 257 7.20 13.26 1.01
CA ASN A 257 6.85 13.41 2.43
C ASN A 257 7.85 14.31 3.17
N MET A 258 9.15 14.25 2.84
CA MET A 258 10.16 15.16 3.38
C MET A 258 9.85 16.61 2.99
N LEU A 259 9.60 16.88 1.69
CA LEU A 259 9.24 18.21 1.22
C LEU A 259 7.96 18.72 1.92
N LYS A 260 6.93 17.89 2.03
CA LYS A 260 5.69 18.23 2.76
C LYS A 260 5.95 18.62 4.22
N SER A 261 7.02 18.14 4.85
CA SER A 261 7.32 18.46 6.27
C SER A 261 7.84 19.88 6.47
N VAL A 262 8.30 20.55 5.40
CA VAL A 262 8.85 21.91 5.47
C VAL A 262 7.73 22.94 5.69
N VAL A 263 7.92 23.81 6.65
CA VAL A 263 6.96 24.88 6.96
C VAL A 263 6.88 25.86 5.79
N GLY A 264 5.66 26.21 5.39
CA GLY A 264 5.41 27.10 4.24
C GLY A 264 5.20 26.36 2.91
N TRP A 265 5.67 25.12 2.76
CA TRP A 265 5.44 24.33 1.56
C TRP A 265 4.12 23.57 1.66
N ASP A 266 3.06 24.15 1.13
CA ASP A 266 1.69 23.60 1.25
C ASP A 266 1.47 22.37 0.38
N ILE A 267 2.00 22.38 -0.85
CA ILE A 267 1.94 21.28 -1.81
C ILE A 267 3.37 20.85 -2.17
N ALA A 268 3.67 19.60 -1.98
CA ALA A 268 4.93 18.98 -2.36
C ALA A 268 4.73 18.00 -3.53
N MET A 269 5.64 18.03 -4.48
CA MET A 269 5.64 17.13 -5.63
C MET A 269 7.02 16.52 -5.86
N THR A 270 7.07 15.24 -6.21
CA THR A 270 8.25 14.63 -6.85
C THR A 270 7.88 14.19 -8.26
N MET A 271 8.72 14.51 -9.21
CA MET A 271 8.54 14.24 -10.63
C MET A 271 9.72 13.40 -11.14
N ILE A 272 9.42 12.18 -11.58
CA ILE A 272 10.44 11.25 -12.08
C ILE A 272 10.12 10.90 -13.51
N GLU A 273 11.01 11.22 -14.42
CA GLU A 273 10.92 10.83 -15.81
C GLU A 273 11.54 9.44 -15.99
N PHE A 274 10.71 8.40 -15.99
CA PHE A 274 11.14 7.01 -16.17
C PHE A 274 11.60 6.70 -17.59
N GLN A 275 10.98 7.36 -18.55
CA GLN A 275 11.30 7.30 -19.98
C GLN A 275 11.16 8.70 -20.54
N PRO A 276 11.92 9.07 -21.58
CA PRO A 276 11.80 10.39 -22.20
C PRO A 276 10.34 10.73 -22.52
N GLY A 277 9.90 11.87 -22.01
CA GLY A 277 8.51 12.34 -22.22
C GLY A 277 7.44 11.63 -21.41
N SER A 278 7.79 10.82 -20.38
CA SER A 278 6.82 10.19 -19.47
C SER A 278 7.22 10.41 -18.02
N VAL A 279 6.53 11.31 -17.36
CA VAL A 279 6.82 11.76 -15.99
C VAL A 279 5.78 11.20 -15.02
N ARG A 280 6.24 10.43 -14.03
CA ARG A 280 5.42 10.05 -12.87
C ARG A 280 5.52 11.12 -11.80
N VAL A 281 4.37 11.54 -11.29
CA VAL A 281 4.27 12.58 -10.26
C VAL A 281 3.63 12.02 -9.01
N ASN A 282 4.25 12.26 -7.85
CA ASN A 282 3.64 12.05 -6.54
C ASN A 282 3.31 13.40 -5.92
N PHE A 283 2.13 13.51 -5.35
CA PHE A 283 1.64 14.71 -4.67
C PHE A 283 1.45 14.44 -3.19
N ARG A 284 1.84 15.40 -2.34
CA ARG A 284 1.52 15.45 -0.90
C ARG A 284 1.13 16.87 -0.51
N THR A 285 0.25 17.02 0.48
CA THR A 285 -0.08 18.32 1.06
C THR A 285 -0.02 18.29 2.57
N ARG A 286 0.33 19.44 3.16
CA ARG A 286 0.27 19.66 4.61
C ARG A 286 -1.18 19.84 5.10
N ASP A 287 -2.04 20.42 4.25
CA ASP A 287 -3.42 20.74 4.58
C ASP A 287 -4.37 20.20 3.49
N SER A 288 -4.88 19.00 3.72
CA SER A 288 -5.83 18.36 2.81
C SER A 288 -7.26 18.95 2.89
N GLN A 289 -7.53 19.85 3.82
CA GLN A 289 -8.79 20.60 3.87
C GLN A 289 -8.71 21.80 2.91
N LYS A 290 -7.54 22.43 2.83
CA LYS A 290 -7.30 23.57 1.93
C LYS A 290 -7.00 23.10 0.51
N TYR A 291 -6.19 22.04 0.34
CA TYR A 291 -5.72 21.55 -0.95
C TYR A 291 -6.09 20.07 -1.15
N ASP A 292 -7.05 19.81 -2.02
CA ASP A 292 -7.49 18.44 -2.39
C ASP A 292 -6.65 17.93 -3.57
N LEU A 293 -5.66 17.10 -3.29
CA LEU A 293 -4.74 16.57 -4.30
C LEU A 293 -5.41 15.58 -5.26
N SER A 294 -6.51 14.95 -4.86
CA SER A 294 -7.25 14.07 -5.76
C SER A 294 -7.83 14.83 -6.94
N LYS A 295 -8.26 16.08 -6.73
CA LYS A 295 -8.74 16.97 -7.81
C LYS A 295 -7.61 17.35 -8.76
N ILE A 296 -6.41 17.66 -8.23
CA ILE A 296 -5.25 17.98 -9.07
C ILE A 296 -4.89 16.76 -9.93
N ALA A 297 -4.76 15.58 -9.32
CA ALA A 297 -4.41 14.36 -10.03
C ALA A 297 -5.46 13.98 -11.08
N THR A 298 -6.75 14.06 -10.76
CA THR A 298 -7.84 13.78 -11.73
C THR A 298 -7.84 14.78 -12.88
N ALA A 299 -7.54 16.05 -12.63
CA ALA A 299 -7.48 17.08 -13.66
C ALA A 299 -6.33 16.89 -14.66
N THR A 300 -5.33 16.05 -14.35
CA THR A 300 -4.30 15.64 -15.33
C THR A 300 -4.83 14.70 -16.42
N GLY A 301 -6.00 14.08 -16.20
CA GLY A 301 -6.58 13.07 -17.10
C GLY A 301 -6.02 11.65 -16.93
N SER A 302 -4.98 11.47 -16.09
CA SER A 302 -4.27 10.19 -15.93
C SER A 302 -3.84 9.91 -14.48
N GLY A 303 -4.46 10.61 -13.52
CA GLY A 303 -4.11 10.49 -12.11
C GLY A 303 -5.31 10.25 -11.20
N GLY A 304 -5.01 9.98 -9.92
CA GLY A 304 -5.98 9.76 -8.87
C GLY A 304 -5.33 9.66 -7.50
N GLY A 305 -6.14 9.39 -6.48
CA GLY A 305 -5.66 9.23 -5.11
C GLY A 305 -6.60 9.86 -4.08
N HIS A 306 -6.04 10.19 -2.93
CA HIS A 306 -6.75 10.79 -1.81
C HIS A 306 -6.47 12.30 -1.72
N LYS A 307 -7.28 13.01 -0.93
CA LYS A 307 -7.10 14.45 -0.69
C LYS A 307 -5.68 14.81 -0.21
N ALA A 308 -5.08 13.99 0.66
CA ALA A 308 -3.76 14.25 1.24
C ALA A 308 -2.58 13.68 0.41
N ALA A 309 -2.84 12.72 -0.47
CA ALA A 309 -1.83 12.00 -1.23
C ALA A 309 -2.40 11.48 -2.55
N ALA A 310 -1.79 11.85 -3.65
CA ALA A 310 -2.24 11.46 -4.98
C ALA A 310 -1.04 11.22 -5.91
N GLY A 311 -1.29 10.69 -7.09
CA GLY A 311 -0.29 10.49 -8.12
C GLY A 311 -0.87 10.59 -9.53
N ALA A 312 -0.02 10.86 -10.50
CA ALA A 312 -0.38 10.91 -11.92
C ALA A 312 0.80 10.49 -12.79
N THR A 313 0.53 10.06 -14.01
CA THR A 313 1.57 9.90 -15.05
C THR A 313 1.25 10.88 -16.18
N ILE A 314 2.21 11.74 -16.53
CA ILE A 314 2.04 12.82 -17.49
C ILE A 314 2.95 12.56 -18.68
N ASN A 315 2.38 12.44 -19.87
CA ASN A 315 3.13 12.20 -21.11
C ASN A 315 3.67 13.53 -21.68
N LYS A 316 4.65 14.09 -20.99
CA LYS A 316 5.34 15.34 -21.28
C LYS A 316 6.76 15.30 -20.70
N SER A 317 7.65 16.19 -21.17
CA SER A 317 8.93 16.45 -20.52
C SER A 317 8.72 17.07 -19.13
N ILE A 318 9.75 17.03 -18.26
CA ILE A 318 9.68 17.62 -16.91
C ILE A 318 9.28 19.11 -16.96
N PRO A 319 9.90 19.97 -17.81
CA PRO A 319 9.49 21.39 -17.90
C PRO A 319 8.02 21.56 -18.28
N GLU A 320 7.57 20.88 -19.34
CA GLU A 320 6.17 20.98 -19.81
C GLU A 320 5.17 20.40 -18.78
N ALA A 321 5.53 19.30 -18.09
CA ALA A 321 4.71 18.74 -17.03
C ALA A 321 4.63 19.66 -15.82
N THR A 322 5.71 20.38 -15.50
CA THR A 322 5.74 21.38 -14.44
C THR A 322 4.78 22.52 -14.74
N GLU A 323 4.90 23.13 -15.92
CA GLU A 323 4.00 24.23 -16.35
C GLU A 323 2.54 23.79 -16.37
N PHE A 324 2.26 22.61 -16.92
CA PHE A 324 0.93 22.03 -16.97
C PHE A 324 0.32 21.86 -15.56
N LEU A 325 1.08 21.30 -14.61
CA LEU A 325 0.63 21.12 -13.24
C LEU A 325 0.43 22.44 -12.50
N LEU A 326 1.34 23.38 -12.64
CA LEU A 326 1.21 24.73 -12.06
C LEU A 326 -0.05 25.43 -12.59
N GLY A 327 -0.35 25.30 -13.88
CA GLY A 327 -1.57 25.82 -14.48
C GLY A 327 -2.85 25.19 -13.90
N ILE A 328 -2.87 23.86 -13.72
CA ILE A 328 -3.99 23.16 -13.05
C ILE A 328 -4.16 23.66 -11.61
N ILE A 329 -3.07 23.72 -10.85
CA ILE A 329 -3.11 24.14 -9.45
C ILE A 329 -3.60 25.59 -9.35
N LYS A 330 -3.10 26.50 -10.18
CA LYS A 330 -3.54 27.89 -10.20
C LYS A 330 -5.03 28.05 -10.54
N LYS A 331 -5.53 27.22 -11.46
CA LYS A 331 -6.96 27.19 -11.82
C LYS A 331 -7.84 26.70 -10.68
N LEU A 332 -7.40 25.65 -9.95
CA LEU A 332 -8.15 25.07 -8.83
C LEU A 332 -8.04 25.91 -7.55
N TYR A 333 -6.90 26.58 -7.36
CA TYR A 333 -6.55 27.36 -6.17
C TYR A 333 -6.01 28.75 -6.55
N PRO A 334 -6.86 29.69 -7.04
CA PRO A 334 -6.41 30.98 -7.59
C PRO A 334 -5.64 31.87 -6.60
N LYS A 335 -5.79 31.61 -5.29
CA LYS A 335 -5.15 32.38 -4.21
C LYS A 335 -3.86 31.76 -3.68
N ILE A 336 -3.30 30.74 -4.36
CA ILE A 336 -2.13 30.00 -3.86
C ILE A 336 -0.84 30.85 -3.82
N ASP A 337 -0.78 31.95 -4.50
CA ASP A 337 0.36 32.88 -4.55
C ASP A 337 0.16 34.16 -3.70
N LYS A 338 -0.89 34.17 -2.88
CA LYS A 338 -1.22 35.24 -1.93
C LYS A 338 -1.01 34.71 -0.52
#